data_b8d9ba8d3ebb901066de356cac8c6376
#
_entry.id   b8d9ba8d3ebb901066de356cac8c6376
#
_cell.length_a   1.000
_cell.length_b   1.000
_cell.length_c   1.000
_cell.angle_alpha   90.00
_cell.angle_beta   90.00
_cell.angle_gamma   90.00
#
_symmetry.space_group_name_H-M   'P 1'
#
loop_
_entity.id
_entity.type
_entity.pdbx_description
1 polymer ?
#
loop_
_entity_poly.entity_id
_entity_poly.type
_entity_poly.pdbx_seq_one_letter_code
_entity_poly.pdbx_strand_id
1 'polypeptide(L)'
;LRWAAACALAWSTMAGARAAPMRVAYPQPQIELDRGYFVKVLELVMRKSRAQYRLQSWDVKAIKGRAVEELAHGSNVDVIWAMTTREREQQLLPVRIPIDMGLAGWRIGVINAQDRPRFAAVHTLGQLRQFKIGQGFDWADTAVLKANGLDVVTAATAENLHAMLAAKRFAYFPRSIRQAGGEAALHAAQGEVVEPTLALHYPAAVYFFVNKNNPALAAALETGLRRARRDGSFDKLFRAYNTDLIRRAHLDRRTVLELPNPDLPDETPLRQKDLWYSPALR
;
A
#
# COMPACT_ATOMS: atom_id res chain seq x y z
N LEU A 1 -9.35 -22.42 -81.35
CA LEU A 1 -8.53 -21.60 -80.48
C LEU A 1 -9.36 -21.32 -79.19
N ARG A 2 -8.98 -21.94 -78.04
CA ARG A 2 -9.60 -21.72 -76.75
C ARG A 2 -8.60 -20.99 -75.86
N TRP A 3 -8.97 -19.81 -75.41
CA TRP A 3 -8.22 -19.07 -74.40
C TRP A 3 -8.78 -19.41 -73.04
N ALA A 4 -7.96 -20.02 -72.17
CA ALA A 4 -8.27 -20.23 -70.75
C ALA A 4 -7.67 -19.06 -69.95
N ALA A 5 -8.54 -18.23 -69.37
CA ALA A 5 -8.12 -17.17 -68.45
C ALA A 5 -7.98 -17.77 -67.05
N ALA A 6 -6.75 -17.80 -66.51
CA ALA A 6 -6.48 -18.18 -65.11
C ALA A 6 -6.65 -16.95 -64.21
N CYS A 7 -7.71 -16.94 -63.40
CA CYS A 7 -7.87 -15.98 -62.32
C CYS A 7 -7.01 -16.41 -61.14
N ALA A 8 -5.89 -15.73 -60.91
CA ALA A 8 -5.11 -15.88 -59.69
C ALA A 8 -5.77 -15.04 -58.55
N LEU A 9 -6.39 -15.74 -57.61
CA LEU A 9 -6.85 -15.12 -56.36
C LEU A 9 -5.62 -14.82 -55.49
N ALA A 10 -5.24 -13.56 -55.41
CA ALA A 10 -4.26 -13.08 -54.42
C ALA A 10 -4.91 -13.02 -53.04
N TRP A 11 -4.63 -13.98 -52.19
CA TRP A 11 -4.93 -13.88 -50.77
C TRP A 11 -3.95 -12.90 -50.10
N SER A 12 -4.41 -11.66 -49.93
CA SER A 12 -3.71 -10.68 -49.13
C SER A 12 -3.81 -11.10 -47.65
N THR A 13 -2.76 -11.69 -47.13
CA THR A 13 -2.61 -11.92 -45.64
C THR A 13 -2.50 -10.53 -45.00
N MET A 14 -3.61 -10.04 -44.48
CA MET A 14 -3.57 -8.92 -43.51
C MET A 14 -2.82 -9.40 -42.25
N ALA A 15 -1.51 -9.21 -42.24
CA ALA A 15 -0.72 -9.26 -41.03
C ALA A 15 -1.24 -8.12 -40.14
N GLY A 16 -2.12 -8.47 -39.19
CA GLY A 16 -2.63 -7.51 -38.23
C GLY A 16 -1.46 -6.82 -37.52
N ALA A 17 -1.30 -5.53 -37.77
CA ALA A 17 -0.30 -4.71 -37.08
C ALA A 17 -0.54 -4.84 -35.59
N ARG A 18 0.34 -5.59 -34.91
CA ARG A 18 0.30 -5.76 -33.46
C ARG A 18 0.66 -4.40 -32.87
N ALA A 19 -0.30 -3.73 -32.23
CA ALA A 19 -0.07 -2.45 -31.59
C ALA A 19 1.14 -2.56 -30.63
N ALA A 20 2.04 -1.58 -30.68
CA ALA A 20 3.18 -1.54 -29.75
C ALA A 20 2.68 -1.56 -28.31
N PRO A 21 3.38 -2.26 -27.40
CA PRO A 21 2.96 -2.32 -26.00
C PRO A 21 2.92 -0.92 -25.40
N MET A 22 1.81 -0.56 -24.77
CA MET A 22 1.64 0.72 -24.09
C MET A 22 2.59 0.79 -22.89
N ARG A 23 3.36 1.87 -22.78
CA ARG A 23 4.19 2.12 -21.62
C ARG A 23 3.30 2.41 -20.38
N VAL A 24 3.64 1.84 -19.22
CA VAL A 24 3.03 2.14 -17.94
C VAL A 24 4.13 2.50 -16.97
N ALA A 25 4.22 3.78 -16.66
CA ALA A 25 5.19 4.32 -15.71
C ALA A 25 4.67 4.23 -14.27
N TYR A 26 5.54 3.80 -13.35
CA TYR A 26 5.25 3.74 -11.93
C TYR A 26 6.40 4.34 -11.12
N PRO A 27 6.15 4.94 -9.93
CA PRO A 27 7.21 5.50 -9.10
C PRO A 27 8.13 4.39 -8.61
N GLN A 28 9.43 4.63 -8.70
CA GLN A 28 10.41 3.72 -8.12
C GLN A 28 10.15 3.60 -6.61
N PRO A 29 10.00 2.39 -6.06
CA PRO A 29 9.78 2.23 -4.63
C PRO A 29 10.91 2.89 -3.88
N GLN A 30 10.56 3.70 -2.88
CA GLN A 30 11.54 4.10 -1.89
C GLN A 30 11.92 2.84 -1.09
N ILE A 31 12.92 2.19 -1.63
CA ILE A 31 13.84 1.20 -1.05
C ILE A 31 13.30 0.34 0.11
N GLU A 32 13.39 -0.98 -0.13
CA GLU A 32 13.62 -2.05 0.87
C GLU A 32 12.53 -2.32 1.92
N LEU A 33 11.77 -1.35 2.41
CA LEU A 33 10.82 -1.54 3.49
C LEU A 33 9.63 -2.44 3.11
N ASP A 34 9.23 -2.41 1.83
CA ASP A 34 8.21 -3.31 1.29
C ASP A 34 8.77 -4.47 0.46
N ARG A 35 10.12 -4.58 0.37
CA ARG A 35 10.85 -5.59 -0.42
C ARG A 35 10.37 -5.68 -1.86
N GLY A 36 9.88 -4.58 -2.43
CA GLY A 36 9.35 -4.54 -3.78
C GLY A 36 8.01 -5.26 -3.97
N TYR A 37 7.29 -5.57 -2.89
CA TYR A 37 6.02 -6.30 -2.94
C TYR A 37 5.02 -5.68 -3.91
N PHE A 38 4.76 -4.38 -3.81
CA PHE A 38 3.77 -3.71 -4.66
C PHE A 38 4.15 -3.72 -6.13
N VAL A 39 5.44 -3.61 -6.45
CA VAL A 39 5.94 -3.79 -7.83
C VAL A 39 5.65 -5.20 -8.32
N LYS A 40 5.91 -6.23 -7.49
CA LYS A 40 5.61 -7.62 -7.85
C LYS A 40 4.11 -7.88 -8.04
N VAL A 41 3.27 -7.22 -7.24
CA VAL A 41 1.81 -7.26 -7.48
C VAL A 41 1.47 -6.61 -8.81
N LEU A 42 2.04 -5.43 -9.12
CA LEU A 42 1.81 -4.75 -10.40
C LEU A 42 2.25 -5.63 -11.59
N GLU A 43 3.45 -6.22 -11.54
CA GLU A 43 3.95 -7.15 -12.57
C GLU A 43 3.00 -8.35 -12.76
N LEU A 44 2.56 -8.97 -11.67
CA LEU A 44 1.61 -10.09 -11.70
C LEU A 44 0.30 -9.68 -12.37
N VAL A 45 -0.25 -8.56 -11.95
CA VAL A 45 -1.53 -8.03 -12.41
C VAL A 45 -1.49 -7.68 -13.90
N MET A 46 -0.42 -7.02 -14.34
CA MET A 46 -0.26 -6.67 -15.75
C MET A 46 -0.14 -7.92 -16.64
N ARG A 47 0.62 -8.94 -16.23
CA ARG A 47 0.66 -10.23 -16.94
C ARG A 47 -0.72 -10.90 -17.01
N LYS A 48 -1.49 -10.87 -15.91
CA LYS A 48 -2.83 -11.48 -15.85
C LYS A 48 -3.90 -10.69 -16.58
N SER A 49 -3.70 -9.40 -16.80
CA SER A 49 -4.63 -8.56 -17.58
C SER A 49 -4.70 -9.01 -19.05
N ARG A 50 -3.64 -9.62 -19.58
CA ARG A 50 -3.42 -9.97 -21.00
C ARG A 50 -3.31 -8.75 -21.90
N ALA A 51 -3.30 -7.55 -21.38
CA ALA A 51 -3.05 -6.35 -22.14
C ALA A 51 -1.54 -6.21 -22.42
N GLN A 52 -1.19 -5.63 -23.58
CA GLN A 52 0.20 -5.45 -23.96
C GLN A 52 0.73 -4.16 -23.33
N TYR A 53 1.28 -4.27 -22.12
CA TYR A 53 1.91 -3.17 -21.41
C TYR A 53 3.39 -3.46 -21.16
N ARG A 54 4.20 -2.39 -21.19
CA ARG A 54 5.59 -2.41 -20.73
C ARG A 54 5.70 -1.54 -19.49
N LEU A 55 6.02 -2.16 -18.35
CA LEU A 55 6.27 -1.44 -17.10
C LEU A 55 7.61 -0.72 -17.16
N GLN A 56 7.63 0.52 -16.69
CA GLN A 56 8.84 1.34 -16.59
C GLN A 56 8.85 2.03 -15.24
N SER A 57 9.91 1.82 -14.46
CA SER A 57 10.11 2.59 -13.24
C SER A 57 10.47 4.03 -13.59
N TRP A 58 9.91 4.96 -12.85
CA TRP A 58 10.23 6.37 -12.92
C TRP A 58 11.02 6.76 -11.69
N ASP A 59 12.28 7.16 -11.90
CA ASP A 59 13.16 7.58 -10.83
C ASP A 59 12.81 9.00 -10.42
N VAL A 60 11.98 9.11 -9.42
CA VAL A 60 11.73 10.35 -8.72
C VAL A 60 12.04 10.14 -7.27
N LYS A 61 13.01 10.87 -6.79
CA LYS A 61 13.14 11.17 -5.35
C LYS A 61 11.90 11.94 -4.88
N ALA A 62 10.72 11.37 -5.08
CA ALA A 62 9.46 12.06 -4.88
C ALA A 62 8.98 11.82 -3.45
N ILE A 63 8.82 12.89 -2.74
CA ILE A 63 7.89 13.04 -1.63
C ILE A 63 6.54 12.43 -2.07
N LYS A 64 5.92 11.60 -1.26
CA LYS A 64 4.69 10.84 -1.64
C LYS A 64 3.60 11.70 -2.30
N GLY A 65 3.43 12.95 -1.86
CA GLY A 65 2.47 13.89 -2.45
C GLY A 65 2.73 14.19 -3.92
N ARG A 66 3.98 14.32 -4.34
CA ARG A 66 4.33 14.63 -5.73
C ARG A 66 3.90 13.54 -6.71
N ALA A 67 3.99 12.26 -6.34
CA ALA A 67 3.54 11.18 -7.21
C ALA A 67 2.02 11.20 -7.45
N VAL A 68 1.25 11.64 -6.45
CA VAL A 68 -0.21 11.85 -6.58
C VAL A 68 -0.49 13.01 -7.54
N GLU A 69 0.20 14.14 -7.39
CA GLU A 69 0.06 15.30 -8.26
C GLU A 69 0.44 14.98 -9.71
N GLU A 70 1.59 14.32 -9.92
CA GLU A 70 2.05 13.91 -11.26
C GLU A 70 1.03 12.97 -11.94
N LEU A 71 0.48 12.02 -11.18
CA LEU A 71 -0.56 11.12 -11.68
C LEU A 71 -1.84 11.89 -12.02
N ALA A 72 -2.28 12.81 -11.16
CA ALA A 72 -3.47 13.62 -11.39
C ALA A 72 -3.36 14.50 -12.63
N HIS A 73 -2.17 15.04 -12.90
CA HIS A 73 -1.89 15.83 -14.10
C HIS A 73 -1.63 14.97 -15.36
N GLY A 74 -1.55 13.64 -15.22
CA GLY A 74 -1.23 12.75 -16.33
C GLY A 74 0.19 12.91 -16.89
N SER A 75 1.13 13.29 -15.99
CA SER A 75 2.52 13.56 -16.38
C SER A 75 3.36 12.25 -16.38
N ASN A 76 4.38 12.17 -15.57
CA ASN A 76 5.41 11.14 -15.67
C ASN A 76 5.03 9.76 -15.11
N VAL A 77 3.87 9.63 -14.48
CA VAL A 77 3.40 8.41 -13.79
C VAL A 77 2.02 8.02 -14.30
N ASP A 78 1.81 6.75 -14.58
CA ASP A 78 0.53 6.19 -15.04
C ASP A 78 -0.20 5.42 -13.93
N VAL A 79 0.52 4.89 -12.95
CA VAL A 79 -0.02 4.14 -11.82
C VAL A 79 0.79 4.36 -10.55
N ILE A 80 0.09 4.53 -9.44
CA ILE A 80 0.67 4.53 -8.09
C ILE A 80 -0.06 3.53 -7.20
N TRP A 81 0.50 3.22 -6.03
CA TRP A 81 -0.19 2.51 -4.94
C TRP A 81 -0.14 3.35 -3.68
N ALA A 82 -1.28 3.50 -3.06
CA ALA A 82 -1.42 4.30 -1.85
C ALA A 82 -2.61 3.82 -1.02
N MET A 83 -2.59 4.11 0.28
CA MET A 83 -3.76 3.98 1.11
C MET A 83 -4.85 4.92 0.59
N THR A 84 -6.09 4.39 0.48
CA THR A 84 -7.20 5.19 -0.02
C THR A 84 -7.64 6.23 1.01
N THR A 85 -8.07 7.38 0.51
CA THR A 85 -8.73 8.47 1.25
C THR A 85 -9.82 9.08 0.36
N ARG A 86 -10.82 9.74 0.98
CA ARG A 86 -11.87 10.44 0.22
C ARG A 86 -11.27 11.47 -0.74
N GLU A 87 -10.30 12.26 -0.28
CA GLU A 87 -9.60 13.25 -1.11
C GLU A 87 -8.89 12.59 -2.31
N ARG A 88 -8.17 11.49 -2.07
CA ARG A 88 -7.44 10.79 -3.15
C ARG A 88 -8.37 10.23 -4.21
N GLU A 89 -9.52 9.67 -3.83
CA GLU A 89 -10.52 9.18 -4.79
C GLU A 89 -11.25 10.31 -5.52
N GLN A 90 -11.29 11.53 -4.96
CA GLN A 90 -11.74 12.72 -5.69
C GLN A 90 -10.75 13.15 -6.78
N GLN A 91 -9.46 12.91 -6.61
CA GLN A 91 -8.43 13.31 -7.56
C GLN A 91 -8.09 12.22 -8.58
N LEU A 92 -8.10 10.96 -8.17
CA LEU A 92 -7.63 9.81 -8.93
C LEU A 92 -8.72 8.74 -9.06
N LEU A 93 -8.53 7.83 -10.02
CA LEU A 93 -9.40 6.65 -10.21
C LEU A 93 -8.82 5.44 -9.47
N PRO A 94 -9.48 4.93 -8.42
CA PRO A 94 -9.04 3.75 -7.67
C PRO A 94 -9.41 2.44 -8.37
N VAL A 95 -8.55 1.43 -8.25
CA VAL A 95 -8.91 0.04 -8.48
C VAL A 95 -9.25 -0.58 -7.13
N ARG A 96 -10.55 -0.65 -6.78
CA ARG A 96 -11.04 -0.97 -5.43
C ARG A 96 -10.91 -2.45 -5.03
N ILE A 97 -9.72 -3.02 -5.19
CA ILE A 97 -9.31 -4.33 -4.68
C ILE A 97 -8.06 -4.10 -3.83
N PRO A 98 -8.10 -4.32 -2.50
CA PRO A 98 -6.95 -4.14 -1.63
C PRO A 98 -5.77 -5.03 -2.07
N ILE A 99 -4.67 -4.40 -2.44
CA ILE A 99 -3.48 -5.11 -2.93
C ILE A 99 -2.55 -5.58 -1.81
N ASP A 100 -2.85 -5.23 -0.58
CA ASP A 100 -2.15 -5.65 0.64
C ASP A 100 -3.06 -6.38 1.64
N MET A 101 -4.28 -6.72 1.23
CA MET A 101 -5.31 -7.34 2.07
C MET A 101 -5.57 -6.55 3.37
N GLY A 102 -5.43 -5.22 3.34
CA GLY A 102 -5.67 -4.35 4.50
C GLY A 102 -4.56 -4.37 5.56
N LEU A 103 -3.41 -4.96 5.29
CA LEU A 103 -2.27 -4.95 6.24
C LEU A 103 -1.80 -3.54 6.57
N ALA A 104 -2.06 -2.55 5.72
CA ALA A 104 -1.76 -1.15 6.01
C ALA A 104 -2.50 -0.63 7.25
N GLY A 105 -3.65 -1.19 7.61
CA GLY A 105 -4.39 -0.82 8.80
C GLY A 105 -3.85 -1.41 10.11
N TRP A 106 -2.93 -2.37 10.05
CA TRP A 106 -2.30 -2.98 11.21
C TRP A 106 -1.01 -2.25 11.57
N ARG A 107 -1.03 -1.56 12.71
CA ARG A 107 0.09 -0.75 13.19
C ARG A 107 0.62 -1.27 14.51
N ILE A 108 1.94 -1.39 14.60
CA ILE A 108 2.65 -1.68 15.85
C ILE A 108 3.62 -0.53 16.14
N GLY A 109 3.83 -0.23 17.41
CA GLY A 109 4.65 0.91 17.82
C GLY A 109 6.14 0.64 17.71
N VAL A 110 6.89 1.64 17.28
CA VAL A 110 8.30 1.77 17.58
C VAL A 110 8.42 2.73 18.76
N ILE A 111 9.16 2.35 19.79
CA ILE A 111 9.34 3.08 21.03
C ILE A 111 10.79 3.06 21.49
N ASN A 112 11.16 3.92 22.43
CA ASN A 112 12.40 3.74 23.16
C ASN A 112 12.31 2.52 24.09
N ALA A 113 13.35 1.70 24.16
CA ALA A 113 13.38 0.47 24.96
C ALA A 113 13.06 0.69 26.44
N GLN A 114 13.46 1.82 27.01
CA GLN A 114 13.18 2.24 28.38
C GLN A 114 11.67 2.49 28.66
N ASP A 115 10.87 2.75 27.63
CA ASP A 115 9.43 3.00 27.76
C ASP A 115 8.58 1.70 27.74
N ARG A 116 9.20 0.52 27.52
CA ARG A 116 8.48 -0.76 27.53
C ARG A 116 7.56 -0.96 28.73
N PRO A 117 7.98 -0.70 29.99
CA PRO A 117 7.08 -0.88 31.15
C PRO A 117 5.84 0.02 31.09
N ARG A 118 5.98 1.23 30.55
CA ARG A 118 4.87 2.18 30.42
C ARG A 118 3.84 1.70 29.42
N PHE A 119 4.28 1.13 28.28
CA PHE A 119 3.38 0.60 27.26
C PHE A 119 2.78 -0.76 27.62
N ALA A 120 3.46 -1.58 28.41
CA ALA A 120 2.90 -2.82 28.94
C ALA A 120 1.63 -2.62 29.80
N ALA A 121 1.44 -1.42 30.35
CA ALA A 121 0.26 -1.03 31.11
C ALA A 121 -0.87 -0.44 30.25
N VAL A 122 -0.67 -0.28 28.94
CA VAL A 122 -1.67 0.28 28.03
C VAL A 122 -2.57 -0.81 27.48
N HIS A 123 -3.85 -0.77 27.83
CA HIS A 123 -4.86 -1.74 27.39
C HIS A 123 -6.06 -1.06 26.73
N THR A 124 -6.15 0.25 26.76
CA THR A 124 -7.27 1.01 26.22
C THR A 124 -6.79 2.23 25.43
N LEU A 125 -7.63 2.70 24.50
CA LEU A 125 -7.37 3.92 23.76
C LEU A 125 -7.24 5.15 24.69
N GLY A 126 -8.03 5.20 25.77
CA GLY A 126 -7.94 6.26 26.80
C GLY A 126 -6.57 6.33 27.46
N GLN A 127 -5.95 5.18 27.73
CA GLN A 127 -4.59 5.14 28.27
C GLN A 127 -3.54 5.54 27.23
N LEU A 128 -3.72 5.13 25.95
CA LEU A 128 -2.80 5.52 24.89
C LEU A 128 -2.85 7.04 24.61
N ARG A 129 -4.00 7.70 24.79
CA ARG A 129 -4.15 9.16 24.64
C ARG A 129 -3.28 9.98 25.57
N GLN A 130 -2.73 9.38 26.63
CA GLN A 130 -1.80 10.05 27.55
C GLN A 130 -0.40 10.22 26.96
N PHE A 131 -0.12 9.61 25.80
CA PHE A 131 1.17 9.65 25.14
C PHE A 131 1.07 10.49 23.86
N LYS A 132 2.14 11.24 23.57
CA LYS A 132 2.31 11.84 22.25
C LYS A 132 2.70 10.77 21.23
N ILE A 133 2.10 10.86 20.05
CA ILE A 133 2.27 9.91 18.94
C ILE A 133 3.02 10.61 17.80
N GLY A 134 4.07 10.00 17.27
CA GLY A 134 4.77 10.54 16.10
C GLY A 134 4.13 10.06 14.80
N GLN A 135 3.98 10.95 13.77
CA GLN A 135 3.49 10.57 12.45
C GLN A 135 3.91 11.54 11.36
N GLY A 136 3.94 11.12 10.09
CA GLY A 136 4.22 12.01 8.96
C GLY A 136 3.07 13.00 8.75
N PHE A 137 3.39 14.27 8.47
CA PHE A 137 2.37 15.33 8.38
C PHE A 137 1.35 15.07 7.24
N ASP A 138 1.81 14.48 6.14
CA ASP A 138 1.02 14.18 4.93
C ASP A 138 0.58 12.71 4.82
N TRP A 139 0.79 11.91 5.88
CA TRP A 139 0.37 10.52 5.85
C TRP A 139 -1.10 10.39 6.20
N ALA A 140 -1.83 9.56 5.45
CA ALA A 140 -3.25 9.31 5.68
C ALA A 140 -3.56 8.85 7.11
N ASP A 141 -2.63 8.13 7.72
CA ASP A 141 -2.74 7.68 9.11
C ASP A 141 -2.89 8.83 10.11
N THR A 142 -2.30 9.98 9.82
CA THR A 142 -2.32 11.16 10.71
C THR A 142 -3.74 11.65 10.96
N ALA A 143 -4.57 11.68 9.92
CA ALA A 143 -5.98 12.05 10.04
C ALA A 143 -6.74 11.04 10.90
N VAL A 144 -6.50 9.73 10.69
CA VAL A 144 -7.13 8.65 11.48
C VAL A 144 -6.77 8.78 12.96
N LEU A 145 -5.49 8.94 13.29
CA LEU A 145 -5.02 9.04 14.68
C LEU A 145 -5.61 10.27 15.38
N LYS A 146 -5.59 11.44 14.74
CA LYS A 146 -6.17 12.68 15.26
C LYS A 146 -7.68 12.57 15.49
N ALA A 147 -8.41 11.99 14.54
CA ALA A 147 -9.85 11.79 14.66
C ALA A 147 -10.23 10.87 15.84
N ASN A 148 -9.31 10.01 16.26
CA ASN A 148 -9.48 9.16 17.44
C ASN A 148 -8.96 9.81 18.74
N GLY A 149 -8.68 11.12 18.72
CA GLY A 149 -8.30 11.89 19.92
C GLY A 149 -6.88 11.65 20.41
N LEU A 150 -5.99 11.15 19.55
CA LEU A 150 -4.57 10.99 19.86
C LEU A 150 -3.82 12.32 19.64
N ASP A 151 -2.91 12.66 20.53
CA ASP A 151 -2.01 13.83 20.39
C ASP A 151 -0.88 13.51 19.43
N VAL A 152 -1.00 13.98 18.18
CA VAL A 152 -0.09 13.63 17.09
C VAL A 152 0.91 14.75 16.81
N VAL A 153 2.18 14.46 17.06
CA VAL A 153 3.33 15.28 16.67
C VAL A 153 3.78 14.85 15.28
N THR A 154 4.00 15.81 14.38
CA THR A 154 4.29 15.49 12.97
C THR A 154 5.66 15.95 12.52
N ALA A 155 6.23 15.23 11.54
CA ALA A 155 7.42 15.65 10.80
C ALA A 155 7.30 15.27 9.31
N ALA A 156 8.19 15.85 8.48
CA ALA A 156 8.17 15.67 7.04
C ALA A 156 8.67 14.28 6.58
N THR A 157 9.56 13.66 7.34
CA THR A 157 10.19 12.39 6.95
C THR A 157 10.18 11.39 8.11
N ALA A 158 10.24 10.09 7.80
CA ALA A 158 10.39 9.05 8.82
C ALA A 158 11.70 9.23 9.60
N GLU A 159 12.79 9.62 8.95
CA GLU A 159 14.08 9.86 9.59
C GLU A 159 13.99 10.95 10.67
N ASN A 160 13.30 12.06 10.36
CA ASN A 160 13.06 13.11 11.35
C ASN A 160 12.22 12.59 12.53
N LEU A 161 11.26 11.70 12.27
CA LEU A 161 10.45 11.10 13.34
C LEU A 161 11.29 10.17 14.21
N HIS A 162 12.19 9.38 13.66
CA HIS A 162 13.13 8.57 14.45
C HIS A 162 14.03 9.45 15.32
N ALA A 163 14.59 10.52 14.77
CA ALA A 163 15.39 11.49 15.55
C ALA A 163 14.57 12.15 16.66
N MET A 164 13.29 12.44 16.41
CA MET A 164 12.38 13.00 17.42
C MET A 164 12.00 11.98 18.50
N LEU A 165 11.83 10.70 18.15
CA LEU A 165 11.60 9.61 19.10
C LEU A 165 12.81 9.44 20.01
N ALA A 166 14.01 9.39 19.44
CA ALA A 166 15.27 9.34 20.23
C ALA A 166 15.40 10.54 21.18
N ALA A 167 14.99 11.75 20.74
CA ALA A 167 14.95 12.96 21.55
C ALA A 167 13.74 13.04 22.51
N LYS A 168 12.91 11.98 22.61
CA LYS A 168 11.71 11.87 23.49
C LYS A 168 10.67 12.97 23.26
N ARG A 169 10.56 13.51 22.05
CA ARG A 169 9.54 14.50 21.69
C ARG A 169 8.14 13.91 21.58
N PHE A 170 8.06 12.61 21.36
CA PHE A 170 6.89 11.75 21.48
C PHE A 170 7.32 10.36 21.97
N ALA A 171 6.37 9.48 22.33
CA ALA A 171 6.69 8.20 22.94
C ALA A 171 6.33 6.97 22.10
N TYR A 172 5.41 7.09 21.15
CA TYR A 172 4.91 5.98 20.36
C TYR A 172 4.88 6.36 18.87
N PHE A 173 5.54 5.56 18.05
CA PHE A 173 5.58 5.74 16.60
C PHE A 173 4.87 4.56 15.92
N PRO A 174 3.57 4.68 15.59
CA PRO A 174 2.84 3.59 14.94
C PRO A 174 3.31 3.40 13.50
N ARG A 175 3.85 2.22 13.23
CA ARG A 175 4.34 1.83 11.90
C ARG A 175 3.58 0.63 11.39
N SER A 176 3.47 0.49 10.06
CA SER A 176 2.96 -0.73 9.47
C SER A 176 3.77 -1.93 9.96
N ILE A 177 3.11 -3.07 10.19
CA ILE A 177 3.81 -4.34 10.51
C ILE A 177 4.87 -4.72 9.48
N ARG A 178 4.79 -4.16 8.28
CA ARG A 178 5.77 -4.34 7.20
C ARG A 178 7.05 -3.53 7.42
N GLN A 179 6.98 -2.45 8.20
CA GLN A 179 8.04 -1.47 8.38
C GLN A 179 8.67 -1.51 9.77
N ALA A 180 7.84 -1.63 10.81
CA ALA A 180 8.25 -1.45 12.20
C ALA A 180 9.50 -2.22 12.61
N GLY A 181 9.58 -3.49 12.23
CA GLY A 181 10.74 -4.34 12.60
C GLY A 181 12.04 -3.92 11.92
N GLY A 182 11.98 -3.57 10.63
CA GLY A 182 13.15 -3.10 9.89
C GLY A 182 13.62 -1.73 10.37
N GLU A 183 12.69 -0.80 10.56
CA GLU A 183 13.00 0.55 11.05
C GLU A 183 13.59 0.51 12.46
N ALA A 184 12.97 -0.21 13.40
CA ALA A 184 13.51 -0.36 14.76
C ALA A 184 14.92 -0.99 14.78
N ALA A 185 15.19 -1.94 13.87
CA ALA A 185 16.53 -2.54 13.76
C ALA A 185 17.57 -1.54 13.23
N LEU A 186 17.20 -0.69 12.27
CA LEU A 186 18.09 0.37 11.75
C LEU A 186 18.44 1.40 12.83
N HIS A 187 17.51 1.68 13.75
CA HIS A 187 17.67 2.68 14.81
C HIS A 187 17.93 2.05 16.19
N ALA A 188 18.35 0.77 16.24
CA ALA A 188 18.61 0.06 17.49
C ALA A 188 19.72 0.72 18.34
N ALA A 189 20.72 1.34 17.70
CA ALA A 189 21.77 2.09 18.39
C ALA A 189 21.25 3.32 19.15
N GLN A 190 20.12 3.88 18.72
CA GLN A 190 19.40 4.96 19.40
C GLN A 190 18.43 4.44 20.50
N GLY A 191 18.42 3.13 20.75
CA GLY A 191 17.57 2.50 21.76
C GLY A 191 16.15 2.20 21.28
N GLU A 192 15.88 2.26 19.98
CA GLU A 192 14.56 1.96 19.44
C GLU A 192 14.28 0.46 19.39
N VAL A 193 13.04 0.11 19.72
CA VAL A 193 12.55 -1.27 19.70
C VAL A 193 11.08 -1.29 19.23
N VAL A 194 10.65 -2.44 18.70
CA VAL A 194 9.22 -2.68 18.51
C VAL A 194 8.56 -2.89 19.86
N GLU A 195 7.50 -2.17 20.14
CA GLU A 195 6.64 -2.36 21.31
C GLU A 195 5.95 -3.73 21.19
N PRO A 196 6.02 -4.61 22.22
CA PRO A 196 5.60 -6.00 22.06
C PRO A 196 4.13 -6.29 22.37
N THR A 197 3.39 -5.39 23.02
CA THR A 197 2.09 -5.70 23.66
C THR A 197 0.88 -5.05 22.99
N LEU A 198 1.09 -3.98 22.21
CA LEU A 198 0.02 -3.14 21.68
C LEU A 198 0.01 -3.17 20.14
N ALA A 199 -1.18 -3.19 19.56
CA ALA A 199 -1.41 -2.92 18.14
C ALA A 199 -2.57 -1.95 17.98
N LEU A 200 -2.49 -1.08 16.97
CA LEU A 200 -3.63 -0.30 16.50
C LEU A 200 -4.15 -0.95 15.23
N HIS A 201 -5.47 -1.01 15.10
CA HIS A 201 -6.10 -1.46 13.87
C HIS A 201 -7.19 -0.50 13.45
N TYR A 202 -7.23 -0.19 12.17
CA TYR A 202 -8.31 0.56 11.51
C TYR A 202 -8.47 0.10 10.08
N PRO A 203 -9.69 0.12 9.53
CA PRO A 203 -9.90 -0.23 8.13
C PRO A 203 -9.08 0.67 7.22
N ALA A 204 -8.20 0.08 6.43
CA ALA A 204 -7.35 0.79 5.47
C ALA A 204 -7.09 -0.11 4.26
N ALA A 205 -7.23 0.42 3.07
CA ALA A 205 -6.99 -0.28 1.83
C ALA A 205 -5.89 0.40 1.05
N VAL A 206 -4.88 -0.33 0.63
CA VAL A 206 -3.94 0.13 -0.40
C VAL A 206 -4.48 -0.33 -1.74
N TYR A 207 -4.70 0.62 -2.64
CA TYR A 207 -5.16 0.39 -4.00
C TYR A 207 -4.11 0.81 -5.02
N PHE A 208 -4.22 0.29 -6.23
CA PHE A 208 -3.69 0.98 -7.40
C PHE A 208 -4.61 2.13 -7.74
N PHE A 209 -3.99 3.27 -8.07
CA PHE A 209 -4.65 4.45 -8.59
C PHE A 209 -4.09 4.79 -9.95
N VAL A 210 -4.95 5.26 -10.84
CA VAL A 210 -4.59 5.78 -12.16
C VAL A 210 -5.21 7.15 -12.36
N ASN A 211 -4.78 7.86 -13.40
CA ASN A 211 -5.43 9.12 -13.79
C ASN A 211 -6.90 8.86 -14.17
N LYS A 212 -7.81 9.77 -13.80
CA LYS A 212 -9.25 9.65 -14.13
C LYS A 212 -9.53 9.55 -15.62
N ASN A 213 -8.65 10.12 -16.45
CA ASN A 213 -8.74 10.07 -17.91
C ASN A 213 -8.18 8.76 -18.49
N ASN A 214 -7.71 7.82 -17.67
CA ASN A 214 -7.21 6.52 -18.12
C ASN A 214 -8.00 5.33 -17.55
N PRO A 215 -9.33 5.26 -17.81
CA PRO A 215 -10.16 4.14 -17.33
C PRO A 215 -9.76 2.80 -17.95
N ALA A 216 -9.10 2.81 -19.12
CA ALA A 216 -8.63 1.59 -19.78
C ALA A 216 -7.54 0.89 -18.96
N LEU A 217 -6.58 1.64 -18.38
CA LEU A 217 -5.57 1.10 -17.49
C LEU A 217 -6.20 0.59 -16.19
N ALA A 218 -7.17 1.34 -15.60
CA ALA A 218 -7.90 0.89 -14.42
C ALA A 218 -8.59 -0.46 -14.66
N ALA A 219 -9.29 -0.61 -15.77
CA ALA A 219 -9.98 -1.85 -16.16
C ALA A 219 -9.01 -3.02 -16.37
N ALA A 220 -7.83 -2.75 -16.96
CA ALA A 220 -6.78 -3.75 -17.14
C ALA A 220 -6.22 -4.22 -15.79
N LEU A 221 -5.93 -3.30 -14.87
CA LEU A 221 -5.47 -3.60 -13.50
C LEU A 221 -6.51 -4.40 -12.73
N GLU A 222 -7.78 -3.98 -12.77
CA GLU A 222 -8.87 -4.69 -12.12
C GLU A 222 -9.05 -6.11 -12.66
N THR A 223 -9.05 -6.26 -13.98
CA THR A 223 -9.14 -7.57 -14.65
C THR A 223 -7.98 -8.47 -14.22
N GLY A 224 -6.77 -7.94 -14.19
CA GLY A 224 -5.57 -8.66 -13.76
C GLY A 224 -5.66 -9.11 -12.31
N LEU A 225 -6.08 -8.21 -11.39
CA LEU A 225 -6.28 -8.52 -9.97
C LEU A 225 -7.33 -9.61 -9.77
N ARG A 226 -8.51 -9.47 -10.39
CA ARG A 226 -9.57 -10.48 -10.30
C ARG A 226 -9.12 -11.85 -10.79
N ARG A 227 -8.37 -11.92 -11.88
CA ARG A 227 -7.80 -13.18 -12.40
C ARG A 227 -6.75 -13.76 -11.46
N ALA A 228 -5.83 -12.93 -10.96
CA ALA A 228 -4.78 -13.36 -10.03
C ALA A 228 -5.35 -13.88 -8.70
N ARG A 229 -6.43 -13.30 -8.22
CA ARG A 229 -7.15 -13.79 -7.03
C ARG A 229 -7.86 -15.12 -7.33
N ARG A 230 -8.57 -15.19 -8.45
CA ARG A 230 -9.31 -16.40 -8.83
C ARG A 230 -8.41 -17.63 -8.99
N ASP A 231 -7.22 -17.47 -9.55
CA ASP A 231 -6.28 -18.59 -9.76
C ASP A 231 -5.29 -18.80 -8.61
N GLY A 232 -5.43 -18.04 -7.52
CA GLY A 232 -4.60 -18.14 -6.31
C GLY A 232 -3.19 -17.57 -6.43
N SER A 233 -2.81 -17.01 -7.59
CA SER A 233 -1.46 -16.47 -7.78
C SER A 233 -1.22 -15.20 -6.97
N PHE A 234 -2.26 -14.38 -6.72
CA PHE A 234 -2.19 -13.26 -5.81
C PHE A 234 -1.93 -13.73 -4.36
N ASP A 235 -2.67 -14.72 -3.88
CA ASP A 235 -2.52 -15.21 -2.51
C ASP A 235 -1.16 -15.89 -2.30
N LYS A 236 -0.66 -16.59 -3.31
CA LYS A 236 0.71 -17.14 -3.28
C LYS A 236 1.74 -16.04 -3.13
N LEU A 237 1.64 -14.96 -3.92
CA LEU A 237 2.53 -13.81 -3.85
C LEU A 237 2.41 -13.10 -2.49
N PHE A 238 1.18 -12.85 -2.03
CA PHE A 238 0.92 -12.22 -0.73
C PHE A 238 1.60 -13.01 0.39
N ARG A 239 1.39 -14.32 0.45
CA ARG A 239 2.01 -15.18 1.48
C ARG A 239 3.53 -15.18 1.40
N ALA A 240 4.11 -15.23 0.20
CA ALA A 240 5.55 -15.22 0.02
C ALA A 240 6.25 -14.00 0.62
N TYR A 241 5.57 -12.84 0.59
CA TYR A 241 6.12 -11.58 1.08
C TYR A 241 5.71 -11.22 2.52
N ASN A 242 4.54 -11.69 2.96
CA ASN A 242 3.95 -11.16 4.20
C ASN A 242 3.88 -12.19 5.34
N THR A 243 3.95 -13.51 5.09
CA THR A 243 3.82 -14.52 6.15
C THR A 243 4.81 -14.32 7.29
N ASP A 244 6.08 -14.07 6.99
CA ASP A 244 7.10 -13.87 8.02
C ASP A 244 6.90 -12.55 8.77
N LEU A 245 6.47 -11.49 8.07
CA LEU A 245 6.19 -10.19 8.68
C LEU A 245 5.01 -10.29 9.66
N ILE A 246 3.93 -10.94 9.23
CA ILE A 246 2.74 -11.20 10.06
C ILE A 246 3.11 -12.03 11.28
N ARG A 247 3.89 -13.11 11.09
CA ARG A 247 4.33 -13.96 12.19
C ARG A 247 5.16 -13.18 13.22
N ARG A 248 6.11 -12.37 12.76
CA ARG A 248 6.97 -11.54 13.64
C ARG A 248 6.20 -10.41 14.33
N ALA A 249 5.10 -9.94 13.74
CA ALA A 249 4.25 -8.94 14.37
C ALA A 249 3.52 -9.46 15.59
N HIS A 250 3.32 -10.78 15.73
CA HIS A 250 2.64 -11.43 16.85
C HIS A 250 1.28 -10.78 17.18
N LEU A 251 0.48 -10.46 16.15
CA LEU A 251 -0.81 -9.78 16.34
C LEU A 251 -1.77 -10.57 17.24
N ASP A 252 -1.64 -11.90 17.25
CA ASP A 252 -2.40 -12.82 18.12
C ASP A 252 -2.13 -12.67 19.62
N ARG A 253 -1.07 -11.95 20.00
CA ARG A 253 -0.62 -11.77 21.38
C ARG A 253 -0.69 -10.33 21.85
N ARG A 254 -1.19 -9.41 21.01
CA ARG A 254 -1.25 -7.99 21.32
C ARG A 254 -2.64 -7.58 21.76
N THR A 255 -2.71 -6.61 22.64
CA THR A 255 -3.92 -5.82 22.84
C THR A 255 -4.17 -5.00 21.59
N VAL A 256 -5.26 -5.29 20.87
CA VAL A 256 -5.64 -4.56 19.67
C VAL A 256 -6.58 -3.43 20.03
N LEU A 257 -6.19 -2.20 19.73
CA LEU A 257 -7.04 -1.03 19.84
C LEU A 257 -7.65 -0.73 18.47
N GLU A 258 -8.96 -0.98 18.34
CA GLU A 258 -9.72 -0.70 17.12
C GLU A 258 -10.02 0.80 17.02
N LEU A 259 -9.68 1.39 15.89
CA LEU A 259 -9.89 2.81 15.59
C LEU A 259 -10.83 2.96 14.41
N PRO A 260 -11.91 3.75 14.50
CA PRO A 260 -12.64 4.20 13.32
C PRO A 260 -11.74 4.96 12.35
N ASN A 261 -11.95 4.74 11.06
CA ASN A 261 -11.31 5.54 10.00
C ASN A 261 -12.37 6.40 9.30
N PRO A 262 -12.53 7.68 9.69
CA PRO A 262 -13.56 8.55 9.13
C PRO A 262 -13.26 9.01 7.69
N ASP A 263 -11.99 8.89 7.26
CA ASP A 263 -11.57 9.28 5.91
C ASP A 263 -11.66 8.13 4.90
N LEU A 264 -12.15 6.96 5.34
CA LEU A 264 -12.33 5.82 4.47
C LEU A 264 -13.53 6.06 3.53
N PRO A 265 -13.37 5.92 2.19
CA PRO A 265 -14.49 6.02 1.25
C PRO A 265 -15.56 4.95 1.52
N ASP A 266 -16.84 5.32 1.34
CA ASP A 266 -17.97 4.42 1.61
C ASP A 266 -18.00 3.21 0.67
N GLU A 267 -17.44 3.35 -0.53
CA GLU A 267 -17.31 2.30 -1.54
C GLU A 267 -16.21 1.28 -1.23
N THR A 268 -15.47 1.46 -0.14
CA THR A 268 -14.45 0.49 0.27
C THR A 268 -15.10 -0.87 0.57
N PRO A 269 -14.65 -1.98 -0.04
CA PRO A 269 -15.36 -3.27 -0.02
C PRO A 269 -15.18 -4.02 1.32
N LEU A 270 -15.51 -3.41 2.45
CA LEU A 270 -15.36 -4.00 3.80
C LEU A 270 -16.18 -5.27 4.02
N ARG A 271 -17.27 -5.43 3.24
CA ARG A 271 -18.15 -6.61 3.35
C ARG A 271 -17.56 -7.85 2.65
N GLN A 272 -16.62 -7.68 1.73
CA GLN A 272 -15.96 -8.77 1.01
C GLN A 272 -14.78 -9.29 1.85
N LYS A 273 -15.07 -10.18 2.80
CA LYS A 273 -14.09 -10.64 3.80
C LYS A 273 -12.85 -11.31 3.22
N ASP A 274 -12.97 -11.93 2.06
CA ASP A 274 -11.87 -12.55 1.33
C ASP A 274 -10.81 -11.54 0.83
N LEU A 275 -11.14 -10.25 0.81
CA LEU A 275 -10.22 -9.17 0.43
C LEU A 275 -9.33 -8.72 1.60
N TRP A 276 -9.60 -9.17 2.83
CA TRP A 276 -8.99 -8.62 4.03
C TRP A 276 -8.27 -9.70 4.84
N TYR A 277 -7.08 -9.38 5.28
CA TYR A 277 -6.38 -10.19 6.26
C TYR A 277 -7.07 -10.06 7.62
N SER A 278 -7.35 -11.18 8.24
CA SER A 278 -7.85 -11.23 9.62
C SER A 278 -6.93 -12.14 10.42
N PRO A 279 -6.21 -11.64 11.42
CA PRO A 279 -5.49 -12.49 12.33
C PRO A 279 -6.48 -13.33 13.15
N ALA A 280 -6.10 -14.57 13.48
CA ALA A 280 -6.80 -15.32 14.51
C ALA A 280 -6.46 -14.65 15.85
N LEU A 281 -7.30 -13.74 16.32
CA LEU A 281 -7.19 -13.14 17.66
C LEU A 281 -7.66 -14.18 18.67
N ARG A 282 -6.92 -14.33 19.78
CA ARG A 282 -7.24 -15.21 20.90
C ARG A 282 -8.18 -14.53 21.89
#